data_fbceb1809b49987442be6701af26a40a
#
_entry.id   fbceb1809b49987442be6701af26a40a
#
_cell.length_a   1.000
_cell.length_b   1.000
_cell.length_c   1.000
_cell.angle_alpha   90.00
_cell.angle_beta   90.00
_cell.angle_gamma   90.00
#
_symmetry.space_group_name_H-M   'P 1'
#
loop_
_entity.id
_entity.type
_entity.pdbx_description
1 polymer ?
#
loop_
_entity_poly.entity_id
_entity_poly.type
_entity_poly.pdbx_seq_one_letter_code
_entity_poly.pdbx_strand_id
1 'polypeptide(L)'
;MFILWLGERITDKGIGNGISLIIMVGIIARLPQSLFQELISRMTDKTGGLVMFLIELVVLLLVIAFAILLVQGTRKIPVQYAKKIVGNKQYGGARQYIPLKVNAANVMPIIFAQAIMFIPITLVGFSNVNNASGFIHALTDHTSFWYNLIFAVLIILFTYFYTAITINPTQMAEDMKRNNGFIPGIKPGKQTAEYIDVIMSRITLPGSFFLALVAIMPAFAGIFGVKAEFAQFFGGTSLLILVGVVLDTLQQVESHLLMRHYDGLLKSGRIKGRSGNVAAY
;
A
#
# COMPACT_ATOMS: atom_id res chain seq x y z
N MET A 1 14.21 18.78 10.18
CA MET A 1 14.57 19.64 9.02
C MET A 1 15.60 18.99 8.10
N PHE A 2 16.78 18.55 8.56
CA PHE A 2 17.80 17.93 7.71
C PHE A 2 17.29 16.67 6.97
N ILE A 3 16.59 15.78 7.64
CA ILE A 3 16.03 14.55 7.03
C ILE A 3 14.99 14.88 5.95
N LEU A 4 14.15 15.89 6.16
CA LEU A 4 13.17 16.35 5.16
C LEU A 4 13.89 16.89 3.92
N TRP A 5 14.88 17.75 4.11
CA TRP A 5 15.69 18.27 3.02
C TRP A 5 16.42 17.16 2.24
N LEU A 6 16.94 16.16 2.95
CA LEU A 6 17.55 14.99 2.31
C LEU A 6 16.52 14.20 1.49
N GLY A 7 15.32 14.00 2.03
CA GLY A 7 14.20 13.33 1.32
C GLY A 7 13.80 14.07 0.05
N GLU A 8 13.69 15.40 0.10
CA GLU A 8 13.41 16.23 -1.08
C GLU A 8 14.52 16.11 -2.13
N ARG A 9 15.78 16.14 -1.71
CA ARG A 9 16.91 15.97 -2.63
C ARG A 9 16.94 14.59 -3.31
N ILE A 10 16.55 13.53 -2.59
CA ILE A 10 16.42 12.20 -3.17
C ILE A 10 15.26 12.17 -4.17
N THR A 11 14.14 12.82 -3.87
CA THR A 11 12.99 12.92 -4.78
C THR A 11 13.34 13.69 -6.05
N ASP A 12 14.04 14.81 -5.94
CA ASP A 12 14.35 15.69 -7.07
C ASP A 12 15.40 15.09 -8.04
N LYS A 13 16.40 14.40 -7.50
CA LYS A 13 17.55 13.90 -8.29
C LYS A 13 17.59 12.37 -8.42
N GLY A 14 16.77 11.68 -7.66
CA GLY A 14 16.73 10.22 -7.59
C GLY A 14 15.50 9.61 -8.25
N ILE A 15 15.19 8.41 -7.82
CA ILE A 15 14.03 7.63 -8.26
C ILE A 15 13.13 7.44 -7.04
N GLY A 16 11.85 7.79 -7.15
CA GLY A 16 10.88 7.55 -6.12
C GLY A 16 10.64 8.70 -5.14
N ASN A 17 9.85 8.42 -4.13
CA ASN A 17 9.62 9.35 -3.03
C ASN A 17 10.73 9.20 -1.98
N GLY A 18 11.62 10.17 -1.89
CA GLY A 18 12.78 10.14 -1.01
C GLY A 18 12.44 10.01 0.47
N ILE A 19 11.34 10.60 0.91
CA ILE A 19 10.89 10.49 2.32
C ILE A 19 10.49 9.04 2.63
N SER A 20 9.74 8.40 1.74
CA SER A 20 9.35 7.00 1.89
C SER A 20 10.56 6.06 1.90
N LEU A 21 11.56 6.33 1.06
CA LEU A 21 12.82 5.59 1.05
C LEU A 21 13.59 5.71 2.37
N ILE A 22 13.66 6.90 2.95
CA ILE A 22 14.33 7.10 4.24
C ILE A 22 13.62 6.33 5.36
N ILE A 23 12.28 6.35 5.38
CA ILE A 23 11.49 5.58 6.35
C ILE A 23 11.74 4.08 6.17
N MET A 24 11.74 3.60 4.94
CA MET A 24 12.03 2.20 4.61
C MET A 24 13.41 1.77 5.09
N VAL A 25 14.44 2.57 4.84
CA VAL A 25 15.81 2.31 5.31
C VAL A 25 15.86 2.24 6.84
N GLY A 26 15.15 3.14 7.53
CA GLY A 26 15.05 3.13 8.99
C GLY A 26 14.39 1.86 9.55
N ILE A 27 13.42 1.30 8.84
CA ILE A 27 12.77 0.02 9.20
C ILE A 27 13.74 -1.15 8.95
N ILE A 28 14.37 -1.21 7.76
CA ILE A 28 15.29 -2.28 7.40
C ILE A 28 16.51 -2.31 8.31
N ALA A 29 17.01 -1.15 8.74
CA ALA A 29 18.17 -1.06 9.63
C ALA A 29 17.98 -1.77 10.97
N ARG A 30 16.75 -1.90 11.46
CA ARG A 30 16.40 -2.60 12.70
C ARG A 30 16.25 -4.12 12.52
N LEU A 31 15.99 -4.59 11.30
CA LEU A 31 15.71 -6.00 11.01
C LEU A 31 16.85 -6.94 11.38
N PRO A 32 18.14 -6.69 11.04
CA PRO A 32 19.22 -7.58 11.40
C PRO A 32 19.37 -7.75 12.92
N GLN A 33 19.28 -6.65 13.66
CA GLN A 33 19.42 -6.66 15.12
C GLN A 33 18.29 -7.45 15.78
N SER A 34 17.03 -7.23 15.38
CA SER A 34 15.87 -7.93 15.92
C SER A 34 15.92 -9.43 15.61
N LEU A 35 16.39 -9.79 14.40
CA LEU A 35 16.53 -11.17 13.96
C LEU A 35 17.63 -11.91 14.77
N PHE A 36 18.78 -11.27 15.02
CA PHE A 36 19.82 -11.83 15.87
C PHE A 36 19.36 -11.99 17.33
N GLN A 37 18.64 -11.03 17.86
CA GLN A 37 18.11 -11.11 19.22
C GLN A 37 17.10 -12.24 19.37
N GLU A 38 16.21 -12.45 18.38
CA GLU A 38 15.28 -13.56 18.37
C GLU A 38 16.00 -14.90 18.31
N LEU A 39 16.99 -15.04 17.40
CA LEU A 39 17.80 -16.24 17.28
C LEU A 39 18.49 -16.62 18.60
N ILE A 40 19.16 -15.66 19.25
CA ILE A 40 19.84 -15.87 20.53
C ILE A 40 18.84 -16.26 21.61
N SER A 41 17.69 -15.59 21.67
CA SER A 41 16.63 -15.90 22.61
C SER A 41 16.15 -17.34 22.48
N ARG A 42 15.85 -17.76 21.25
CA ARG A 42 15.38 -19.13 20.97
C ARG A 42 16.45 -20.21 21.22
N MET A 43 17.72 -19.87 21.06
CA MET A 43 18.83 -20.79 21.41
C MET A 43 19.05 -20.91 22.93
N THR A 44 18.74 -19.81 23.67
CA THR A 44 18.94 -19.78 25.13
C THR A 44 17.71 -20.33 25.85
N ASP A 45 16.52 -20.06 25.37
CA ASP A 45 15.26 -20.53 25.92
C ASP A 45 14.99 -21.98 25.46
N LYS A 46 14.71 -22.89 26.40
CA LYS A 46 14.40 -24.30 26.13
C LYS A 46 13.08 -24.55 25.40
N THR A 47 12.37 -23.49 24.96
CA THR A 47 11.08 -23.53 24.29
C THR A 47 11.21 -23.60 22.77
N GLY A 48 11.48 -24.79 22.24
CA GLY A 48 11.41 -25.07 20.80
C GLY A 48 12.67 -24.83 19.98
N GLY A 49 13.69 -24.15 20.53
CA GLY A 49 14.99 -24.02 19.89
C GLY A 49 14.97 -23.48 18.45
N LEU A 50 15.93 -23.93 17.65
CA LEU A 50 16.13 -23.51 16.25
C LEU A 50 14.95 -23.86 15.33
N VAL A 51 14.20 -24.93 15.64
CA VAL A 51 13.02 -25.33 14.84
C VAL A 51 11.92 -24.27 14.92
N MET A 52 11.67 -23.71 16.10
CA MET A 52 10.66 -22.67 16.28
C MET A 52 11.04 -21.38 15.52
N PHE A 53 12.31 -21.01 15.56
CA PHE A 53 12.84 -19.88 14.78
C PHE A 53 12.65 -20.07 13.27
N LEU A 54 12.86 -21.28 12.73
CA LEU A 54 12.62 -21.57 11.32
C LEU A 54 11.12 -21.45 10.96
N ILE A 55 10.23 -21.91 11.84
CA ILE A 55 8.79 -21.75 11.64
C ILE A 55 8.41 -20.27 11.61
N GLU A 56 8.92 -19.46 12.53
CA GLU A 56 8.69 -18.01 12.56
C GLU A 56 9.15 -17.35 11.25
N LEU A 57 10.31 -17.73 10.73
CA LEU A 57 10.82 -17.18 9.48
C LEU A 57 9.94 -17.56 8.28
N VAL A 58 9.44 -18.80 8.22
CA VAL A 58 8.48 -19.23 7.19
C VAL A 58 7.18 -18.45 7.30
N VAL A 59 6.64 -18.27 8.50
CA VAL A 59 5.43 -17.47 8.72
C VAL A 59 5.64 -16.02 8.32
N LEU A 60 6.80 -15.43 8.66
CA LEU A 60 7.15 -14.07 8.22
C LEU A 60 7.13 -13.94 6.71
N LEU A 61 7.76 -14.85 5.97
CA LEU A 61 7.76 -14.85 4.51
C LEU A 61 6.33 -14.97 3.94
N LEU A 62 5.49 -15.78 4.55
CA LEU A 62 4.11 -15.97 4.15
C LEU A 62 3.30 -14.68 4.37
N VAL A 63 3.49 -14.00 5.49
CA VAL A 63 2.83 -12.71 5.78
C VAL A 63 3.30 -11.62 4.80
N ILE A 64 4.60 -11.58 4.48
CA ILE A 64 5.13 -10.66 3.46
C ILE A 64 4.49 -10.93 2.10
N ALA A 65 4.41 -12.19 1.66
CA ALA A 65 3.78 -12.55 0.40
C ALA A 65 2.30 -12.12 0.37
N PHE A 66 1.59 -12.31 1.46
CA PHE A 66 0.21 -11.88 1.61
C PHE A 66 0.06 -10.35 1.56
N ALA A 67 0.95 -9.61 2.21
CA ALA A 67 0.98 -8.14 2.15
C ALA A 67 1.26 -7.63 0.72
N ILE A 68 2.16 -8.29 -0.02
CA ILE A 68 2.42 -7.97 -1.43
C ILE A 68 1.17 -8.15 -2.28
N LEU A 69 0.45 -9.27 -2.13
CA LEU A 69 -0.81 -9.52 -2.84
C LEU A 69 -1.85 -8.44 -2.56
N LEU A 70 -1.93 -7.97 -1.32
CA LEU A 70 -2.85 -6.90 -0.92
C LEU A 70 -2.50 -5.57 -1.57
N VAL A 71 -1.22 -5.19 -1.58
CA VAL A 71 -0.76 -3.92 -2.14
C VAL A 71 -0.84 -3.92 -3.67
N GLN A 72 -0.55 -5.04 -4.32
CA GLN A 72 -0.65 -5.19 -5.78
C GLN A 72 -2.07 -5.43 -6.28
N GLY A 73 -3.00 -5.76 -5.40
CA GLY A 73 -4.39 -6.06 -5.74
C GLY A 73 -5.05 -4.90 -6.48
N THR A 74 -5.43 -5.12 -7.75
CA THR A 74 -6.12 -4.11 -8.56
C THR A 74 -7.34 -4.70 -9.26
N ARG A 75 -8.46 -3.96 -9.25
CA ARG A 75 -9.64 -4.26 -10.08
C ARG A 75 -9.56 -3.47 -11.37
N LYS A 76 -9.51 -4.16 -12.50
CA LYS A 76 -9.47 -3.54 -13.83
C LYS A 76 -10.88 -3.29 -14.34
N ILE A 77 -11.25 -2.03 -14.59
CA ILE A 77 -12.51 -1.63 -15.21
C ILE A 77 -12.27 -1.44 -16.71
N PRO A 78 -13.01 -2.13 -17.61
CA PRO A 78 -12.87 -1.93 -19.04
C PRO A 78 -13.47 -0.59 -19.45
N VAL A 79 -12.69 0.21 -20.17
CA VAL A 79 -13.10 1.49 -20.76
C VAL A 79 -12.85 1.42 -22.25
N GLN A 80 -13.81 1.88 -23.00
CA GLN A 80 -13.71 1.98 -24.47
C GLN A 80 -13.68 3.44 -24.88
N TYR A 81 -12.70 3.81 -25.69
CA TYR A 81 -12.60 5.13 -26.26
C TYR A 81 -13.24 5.17 -27.65
N ALA A 82 -13.90 6.28 -27.96
CA ALA A 82 -14.51 6.47 -29.28
C ALA A 82 -13.45 6.43 -30.37
N LYS A 83 -13.79 5.78 -31.49
CA LYS A 83 -12.92 5.76 -32.67
C LYS A 83 -12.94 7.15 -33.32
N LYS A 84 -11.74 7.70 -33.57
CA LYS A 84 -11.58 8.90 -34.40
C LYS A 84 -11.20 8.50 -35.80
N ILE A 85 -11.93 8.96 -36.81
CA ILE A 85 -11.61 8.80 -38.21
C ILE A 85 -10.95 10.08 -38.69
N VAL A 86 -9.70 10.00 -39.13
CA VAL A 86 -8.97 11.12 -39.72
C VAL A 86 -8.56 10.69 -41.13
N GLY A 87 -9.31 11.23 -42.13
CA GLY A 87 -9.19 10.79 -43.51
C GLY A 87 -9.61 9.32 -43.67
N ASN A 88 -8.79 8.51 -44.32
CA ASN A 88 -9.07 7.09 -44.57
C ASN A 88 -8.52 6.14 -43.49
N LYS A 89 -8.03 6.68 -42.36
CA LYS A 89 -7.46 5.89 -41.26
C LYS A 89 -8.28 6.00 -40.01
N GLN A 90 -8.60 4.86 -39.41
CA GLN A 90 -9.25 4.79 -38.10
C GLN A 90 -8.20 4.78 -37.00
N TYR A 91 -8.30 5.75 -36.07
CA TYR A 91 -7.48 5.83 -34.87
C TYR A 91 -8.36 5.61 -33.63
N GLY A 92 -7.88 4.80 -32.68
CA GLY A 92 -8.60 4.53 -31.41
C GLY A 92 -9.50 3.30 -31.48
N GLY A 93 -10.36 3.14 -30.49
CA GLY A 93 -11.26 1.98 -30.35
C GLY A 93 -10.65 0.78 -29.62
N ALA A 94 -9.42 0.89 -29.14
CA ALA A 94 -8.83 -0.12 -28.26
C ALA A 94 -9.50 -0.10 -26.88
N ARG A 95 -9.81 -1.27 -26.34
CA ARG A 95 -10.25 -1.39 -24.94
C ARG A 95 -9.07 -1.12 -24.03
N GLN A 96 -9.20 -0.15 -23.17
CA GLN A 96 -8.25 0.14 -22.11
C GLN A 96 -8.87 -0.24 -20.76
N TYR A 97 -8.02 -0.45 -19.75
CA TYR A 97 -8.47 -0.80 -18.42
C TYR A 97 -7.99 0.26 -17.43
N ILE A 98 -8.91 0.74 -16.60
CA ILE A 98 -8.56 1.59 -15.46
C ILE A 98 -8.31 0.68 -14.27
N PRO A 99 -7.07 0.63 -13.72
CA PRO A 99 -6.77 -0.15 -12.54
C PRO A 99 -7.23 0.60 -11.28
N LEU A 100 -8.20 0.06 -10.56
CA LEU A 100 -8.58 0.53 -9.22
C LEU A 100 -7.83 -0.30 -8.19
N LYS A 101 -7.01 0.33 -7.36
CA LYS A 101 -6.29 -0.36 -6.27
C LYS A 101 -7.26 -0.81 -5.20
N VAL A 102 -7.12 -2.04 -4.72
CA VAL A 102 -7.91 -2.59 -3.59
C VAL A 102 -7.61 -1.83 -2.31
N ASN A 103 -6.34 -1.50 -2.09
CA ASN A 103 -5.90 -0.65 -1.00
C ASN A 103 -5.51 0.74 -1.55
N ALA A 104 -6.52 1.55 -1.86
CA ALA A 104 -6.30 2.91 -2.35
C ALA A 104 -5.82 3.88 -1.26
N ALA A 105 -6.17 3.61 -0.01
CA ALA A 105 -5.79 4.41 1.15
C ALA A 105 -4.34 4.15 1.62
N ASN A 106 -3.66 3.13 1.07
CA ASN A 106 -2.31 2.70 1.46
C ASN A 106 -2.18 2.45 2.97
N VAL A 107 -1.20 3.07 3.62
CA VAL A 107 -0.88 2.87 5.05
C VAL A 107 -1.56 3.89 5.97
N MET A 108 -2.11 4.97 5.40
CA MET A 108 -2.70 6.08 6.16
C MET A 108 -3.74 5.66 7.20
N PRO A 109 -4.71 4.75 6.91
CA PRO A 109 -5.70 4.32 7.89
C PRO A 109 -5.10 3.74 9.16
N ILE A 110 -4.02 2.98 9.04
CA ILE A 110 -3.36 2.35 10.19
C ILE A 110 -2.66 3.40 11.05
N ILE A 111 -2.00 4.38 10.43
CA ILE A 111 -1.32 5.47 11.15
C ILE A 111 -2.32 6.26 11.99
N PHE A 112 -3.50 6.59 11.43
CA PHE A 112 -4.54 7.31 12.16
C PHE A 112 -5.18 6.44 13.26
N ALA A 113 -5.43 5.17 13.00
CA ALA A 113 -5.91 4.24 14.01
C ALA A 113 -4.93 4.13 15.18
N GLN A 114 -3.62 4.02 14.91
CA GLN A 114 -2.58 4.02 15.95
C GLN A 114 -2.55 5.34 16.73
N ALA A 115 -2.67 6.48 16.05
CA ALA A 115 -2.69 7.78 16.72
C ALA A 115 -3.87 7.91 17.69
N ILE A 116 -5.06 7.41 17.32
CA ILE A 116 -6.22 7.40 18.20
C ILE A 116 -6.04 6.44 19.38
N MET A 117 -5.47 5.25 19.12
CA MET A 117 -5.19 4.28 20.18
C MET A 117 -4.12 4.77 21.17
N PHE A 118 -3.31 5.76 20.80
CA PHE A 118 -2.36 6.39 21.71
C PHE A 118 -3.04 7.28 22.75
N ILE A 119 -4.24 7.81 22.49
CA ILE A 119 -4.97 8.69 23.41
C ILE A 119 -5.31 7.99 24.75
N PRO A 120 -5.93 6.79 24.78
CA PRO A 120 -6.16 6.06 26.02
C PRO A 120 -4.89 5.79 26.83
N ILE A 121 -3.80 5.44 26.14
CA ILE A 121 -2.50 5.14 26.75
C ILE A 121 -1.95 6.38 27.48
N THR A 122 -2.02 7.54 26.84
CA THR A 122 -1.56 8.80 27.46
C THR A 122 -2.42 9.23 28.62
N LEU A 123 -3.76 9.06 28.55
CA LEU A 123 -4.67 9.36 29.64
C LEU A 123 -4.40 8.51 30.88
N VAL A 124 -4.09 7.22 30.70
CA VAL A 124 -3.70 6.31 31.80
C VAL A 124 -2.38 6.76 32.43
N GLY A 125 -1.43 7.24 31.64
CA GLY A 125 -0.15 7.76 32.15
C GLY A 125 -0.29 9.00 33.04
N PHE A 126 -1.34 9.80 32.83
CA PHE A 126 -1.63 10.98 33.66
C PHE A 126 -2.52 10.68 34.89
N SER A 127 -3.28 9.59 34.89
CA SER A 127 -4.11 9.18 36.01
C SER A 127 -3.34 8.23 36.94
N ASN A 128 -3.55 8.36 38.27
CA ASN A 128 -2.98 7.42 39.25
C ASN A 128 -3.45 5.98 38.90
N VAL A 129 -2.52 5.16 38.51
CA VAL A 129 -2.69 3.78 37.94
C VAL A 129 -3.50 2.84 38.86
N ASN A 130 -3.59 3.14 40.15
CA ASN A 130 -4.25 2.29 41.16
C ASN A 130 -5.80 2.29 41.09
N ASN A 131 -6.41 3.22 40.33
CA ASN A 131 -7.88 3.34 40.21
C ASN A 131 -8.41 3.19 38.78
N ALA A 132 -7.53 2.82 37.80
CA ALA A 132 -7.98 2.60 36.44
C ALA A 132 -8.84 1.33 36.38
N SER A 133 -10.07 1.45 35.84
CA SER A 133 -10.95 0.29 35.64
C SER A 133 -10.25 -0.76 34.77
N GLY A 134 -10.51 -2.06 35.02
CA GLY A 134 -9.87 -3.16 34.25
C GLY A 134 -10.03 -3.04 32.75
N PHE A 135 -11.05 -2.33 32.27
CA PHE A 135 -11.25 -2.03 30.84
C PHE A 135 -10.18 -1.07 30.30
N ILE A 136 -9.80 -0.06 31.06
CA ILE A 136 -8.73 0.88 30.63
C ILE A 136 -7.38 0.16 30.57
N HIS A 137 -7.14 -0.77 31.51
CA HIS A 137 -5.94 -1.60 31.50
C HIS A 137 -5.90 -2.52 30.25
N ALA A 138 -7.05 -3.10 29.87
CA ALA A 138 -7.17 -3.92 28.67
C ALA A 138 -6.98 -3.13 27.37
N LEU A 139 -7.21 -1.81 27.37
CA LEU A 139 -6.94 -0.93 26.22
C LEU A 139 -5.48 -0.48 26.13
N THR A 140 -4.71 -0.62 27.19
CA THR A 140 -3.29 -0.26 27.19
C THR A 140 -2.40 -1.40 26.70
N ASP A 141 -2.89 -2.63 26.85
CA ASP A 141 -2.15 -3.85 26.53
C ASP A 141 -2.30 -4.20 25.04
N HIS A 142 -1.21 -4.09 24.26
CA HIS A 142 -1.20 -4.37 22.82
C HIS A 142 -1.53 -5.84 22.49
N THR A 143 -1.38 -6.76 23.44
CA THR A 143 -1.72 -8.17 23.27
C THR A 143 -3.17 -8.49 23.63
N SER A 144 -3.88 -7.54 24.26
CA SER A 144 -5.27 -7.72 24.69
C SER A 144 -6.22 -7.86 23.50
N PHE A 145 -7.20 -8.75 23.62
CA PHE A 145 -8.25 -8.94 22.62
C PHE A 145 -9.03 -7.64 22.36
N TRP A 146 -9.38 -6.89 23.40
CA TRP A 146 -10.15 -5.65 23.28
C TRP A 146 -9.38 -4.55 22.55
N TYR A 147 -8.07 -4.44 22.81
CA TYR A 147 -7.20 -3.52 22.08
C TYR A 147 -7.22 -3.81 20.59
N ASN A 148 -6.96 -5.07 20.22
CA ASN A 148 -6.87 -5.49 18.82
C ASN A 148 -8.23 -5.39 18.10
N LEU A 149 -9.34 -5.66 18.78
CA LEU A 149 -10.68 -5.54 18.21
C LEU A 149 -11.02 -4.09 17.89
N ILE A 150 -10.80 -3.17 18.82
CA ILE A 150 -11.05 -1.74 18.60
C ILE A 150 -10.12 -1.20 17.54
N PHE A 151 -8.86 -1.61 17.54
CA PHE A 151 -7.88 -1.23 16.52
C PHE A 151 -8.31 -1.68 15.12
N ALA A 152 -8.80 -2.92 14.97
CA ALA A 152 -9.33 -3.43 13.71
C ALA A 152 -10.53 -2.60 13.22
N VAL A 153 -11.48 -2.32 14.09
CA VAL A 153 -12.67 -1.52 13.74
C VAL A 153 -12.27 -0.12 13.30
N LEU A 154 -11.35 0.52 14.00
CA LEU A 154 -10.82 1.83 13.62
C LEU A 154 -10.14 1.79 12.25
N ILE A 155 -9.31 0.77 11.97
CA ILE A 155 -8.67 0.62 10.66
C ILE A 155 -9.70 0.50 9.55
N ILE A 156 -10.74 -0.32 9.73
CA ILE A 156 -11.81 -0.48 8.75
C ILE A 156 -12.51 0.87 8.49
N LEU A 157 -12.90 1.57 9.56
CA LEU A 157 -13.56 2.86 9.48
C LEU A 157 -12.71 3.89 8.76
N PHE A 158 -11.43 4.01 9.13
CA PHE A 158 -10.52 4.94 8.48
C PHE A 158 -10.20 4.56 7.04
N THR A 159 -10.18 3.26 6.70
CA THR A 159 -9.97 2.83 5.32
C THR A 159 -11.10 3.32 4.42
N TYR A 160 -12.36 3.20 4.87
CA TYR A 160 -13.50 3.76 4.14
C TYR A 160 -13.41 5.28 4.01
N PHE A 161 -13.12 5.96 5.11
CA PHE A 161 -13.00 7.42 5.13
C PHE A 161 -11.91 7.92 4.17
N TYR A 162 -10.72 7.34 4.23
CA TYR A 162 -9.61 7.72 3.36
C TYR A 162 -9.85 7.35 1.90
N THR A 163 -10.46 6.21 1.62
CA THR A 163 -10.79 5.82 0.25
C THR A 163 -11.77 6.82 -0.38
N ALA A 164 -12.77 7.26 0.39
CA ALA A 164 -13.75 8.25 -0.07
C ALA A 164 -13.12 9.62 -0.37
N ILE A 165 -12.09 10.02 0.38
CA ILE A 165 -11.37 11.29 0.15
C ILE A 165 -10.41 11.18 -1.03
N THR A 166 -9.67 10.07 -1.13
CA THR A 166 -8.60 9.91 -2.11
C THR A 166 -9.14 9.69 -3.52
N ILE A 167 -10.25 8.98 -3.65
CA ILE A 167 -10.87 8.68 -4.93
C ILE A 167 -12.15 9.48 -5.06
N ASN A 168 -12.20 10.34 -6.09
CA ASN A 168 -13.38 11.09 -6.43
C ASN A 168 -14.04 10.48 -7.69
N PRO A 169 -15.11 9.68 -7.56
CA PRO A 169 -15.75 9.01 -8.68
C PRO A 169 -16.34 9.99 -9.69
N THR A 170 -16.80 11.17 -9.22
CA THR A 170 -17.37 12.19 -10.10
C THR A 170 -16.34 12.80 -11.03
N GLN A 171 -15.16 13.14 -10.49
CA GLN A 171 -14.06 13.67 -11.28
C GLN A 171 -13.55 12.64 -12.28
N MET A 172 -13.40 11.37 -11.86
CA MET A 172 -13.01 10.29 -12.77
C MET A 172 -14.00 10.12 -13.93
N ALA A 173 -15.31 10.17 -13.66
CA ALA A 173 -16.34 10.06 -14.68
C ALA A 173 -16.34 11.26 -15.65
N GLU A 174 -16.07 12.47 -15.15
CA GLU A 174 -15.93 13.66 -15.99
C GLU A 174 -14.68 13.60 -16.88
N ASP A 175 -13.55 13.18 -16.34
CA ASP A 175 -12.32 13.04 -17.11
C ASP A 175 -12.46 11.98 -18.21
N MET A 176 -13.13 10.87 -17.90
CA MET A 176 -13.50 9.88 -18.91
C MET A 176 -14.39 10.48 -20.00
N LYS A 177 -15.41 11.27 -19.63
CA LYS A 177 -16.31 11.93 -20.59
C LYS A 177 -15.54 12.92 -21.46
N ARG A 178 -14.66 13.74 -20.89
CA ARG A 178 -13.81 14.69 -21.62
C ARG A 178 -12.92 14.00 -22.65
N ASN A 179 -12.41 12.82 -22.31
CA ASN A 179 -11.56 12.03 -23.20
C ASN A 179 -12.36 11.12 -24.17
N ASN A 180 -13.69 11.30 -24.27
CA ASN A 180 -14.59 10.45 -25.06
C ASN A 180 -14.48 8.94 -24.71
N GLY A 181 -14.17 8.65 -23.44
CA GLY A 181 -14.18 7.30 -22.88
C GLY A 181 -15.54 6.97 -22.29
N PHE A 182 -15.95 5.72 -22.41
CA PHE A 182 -17.18 5.23 -21.79
C PHE A 182 -16.99 3.78 -21.32
N ILE A 183 -17.74 3.40 -20.31
CA ILE A 183 -17.81 2.01 -19.85
C ILE A 183 -18.90 1.32 -20.67
N PRO A 184 -18.62 0.17 -21.32
CA PRO A 184 -19.62 -0.55 -22.08
C PRO A 184 -20.85 -0.88 -21.23
N GLY A 185 -22.03 -0.48 -21.71
CA GLY A 185 -23.31 -0.71 -21.02
C GLY A 185 -23.72 0.38 -20.03
N ILE A 186 -22.92 1.44 -19.80
CA ILE A 186 -23.24 2.51 -18.86
C ILE A 186 -23.19 3.86 -19.57
N LYS A 187 -24.18 4.71 -19.30
CA LYS A 187 -24.20 6.06 -19.87
C LYS A 187 -23.09 6.92 -19.25
N PRO A 188 -22.32 7.65 -20.07
CA PRO A 188 -21.26 8.53 -19.57
C PRO A 188 -21.86 9.67 -18.72
N GLY A 189 -21.16 10.02 -17.64
CA GLY A 189 -21.55 11.06 -16.69
C GLY A 189 -21.95 10.49 -15.33
N LYS A 190 -23.08 10.92 -14.77
CA LYS A 190 -23.52 10.58 -13.41
C LYS A 190 -23.62 9.07 -13.15
N GLN A 191 -24.18 8.32 -14.10
CA GLN A 191 -24.29 6.86 -13.97
C GLN A 191 -22.93 6.15 -13.93
N THR A 192 -21.93 6.69 -14.65
CA THR A 192 -20.54 6.18 -14.58
C THR A 192 -19.93 6.45 -13.20
N ALA A 193 -20.17 7.64 -12.62
CA ALA A 193 -19.70 7.96 -11.27
C ALA A 193 -20.33 7.03 -10.22
N GLU A 194 -21.64 6.83 -10.26
CA GLU A 194 -22.35 5.91 -9.37
C GLU A 194 -21.83 4.46 -9.50
N TYR A 195 -21.56 4.01 -10.71
CA TYR A 195 -21.01 2.67 -10.95
C TYR A 195 -19.62 2.52 -10.37
N ILE A 196 -18.73 3.51 -10.54
CA ILE A 196 -17.39 3.52 -9.96
C ILE A 196 -17.47 3.52 -8.44
N ASP A 197 -18.34 4.32 -7.85
CA ASP A 197 -18.55 4.41 -6.40
C ASP A 197 -19.00 3.09 -5.79
N VAL A 198 -19.96 2.41 -6.41
CA VAL A 198 -20.41 1.07 -6.00
C VAL A 198 -19.27 0.04 -6.08
N ILE A 199 -18.46 0.07 -7.14
CA ILE A 199 -17.32 -0.83 -7.26
C ILE A 199 -16.29 -0.53 -6.17
N MET A 200 -15.98 0.75 -5.95
CA MET A 200 -15.02 1.16 -4.91
C MET A 200 -15.46 0.70 -3.52
N SER A 201 -16.72 0.92 -3.15
CA SER A 201 -17.26 0.47 -1.86
C SER A 201 -17.13 -1.05 -1.68
N ARG A 202 -17.43 -1.81 -2.74
CA ARG A 202 -17.32 -3.28 -2.71
C ARG A 202 -15.88 -3.79 -2.63
N ILE A 203 -14.93 -3.08 -3.22
CA ILE A 203 -13.51 -3.45 -3.19
C ILE A 203 -12.87 -3.03 -1.87
N THR A 204 -13.28 -1.89 -1.31
CA THR A 204 -12.75 -1.36 -0.05
C THR A 204 -13.06 -2.28 1.12
N LEU A 205 -14.22 -2.97 1.13
CA LEU A 205 -14.60 -3.86 2.22
C LEU A 205 -13.58 -5.00 2.43
N PRO A 206 -13.31 -5.88 1.46
CA PRO A 206 -12.28 -6.92 1.64
C PRO A 206 -10.89 -6.31 1.85
N GLY A 207 -10.56 -5.19 1.17
CA GLY A 207 -9.30 -4.50 1.36
C GLY A 207 -9.08 -4.03 2.79
N SER A 208 -10.10 -3.42 3.42
CA SER A 208 -10.03 -2.96 4.80
C SER A 208 -9.93 -4.10 5.82
N PHE A 209 -10.64 -5.20 5.56
CA PHE A 209 -10.57 -6.39 6.40
C PHE A 209 -9.18 -7.02 6.38
N PHE A 210 -8.59 -7.19 5.18
CA PHE A 210 -7.23 -7.70 5.04
C PHE A 210 -6.18 -6.76 5.63
N LEU A 211 -6.38 -5.45 5.48
CA LEU A 211 -5.52 -4.44 6.10
C LEU A 211 -5.53 -4.56 7.63
N ALA A 212 -6.73 -4.69 8.23
CA ALA A 212 -6.89 -4.88 9.65
C ALA A 212 -6.22 -6.19 10.13
N LEU A 213 -6.37 -7.27 9.37
CA LEU A 213 -5.75 -8.55 9.68
C LEU A 213 -4.22 -8.44 9.71
N VAL A 214 -3.61 -7.83 8.68
CA VAL A 214 -2.15 -7.60 8.65
C VAL A 214 -1.70 -6.69 9.80
N ALA A 215 -2.51 -5.70 10.17
CA ALA A 215 -2.18 -4.78 11.26
C ALA A 215 -2.17 -5.46 12.64
N ILE A 216 -2.98 -6.51 12.84
CA ILE A 216 -3.08 -7.25 14.11
C ILE A 216 -2.04 -8.39 14.19
N MET A 217 -1.45 -8.81 13.08
CA MET A 217 -0.48 -9.92 13.06
C MET A 217 0.65 -9.79 14.09
N PRO A 218 1.22 -8.63 14.40
CA PRO A 218 2.22 -8.49 15.45
C PRO A 218 1.72 -8.94 16.83
N ALA A 219 0.45 -8.70 17.16
CA ALA A 219 -0.13 -9.14 18.42
C ALA A 219 -0.23 -10.68 18.49
N PHE A 220 -0.62 -11.32 17.39
CA PHE A 220 -0.60 -12.78 17.31
C PHE A 220 0.83 -13.33 17.46
N ALA A 221 1.82 -12.74 16.78
CA ALA A 221 3.22 -13.14 16.92
C ALA A 221 3.69 -13.02 18.39
N GLY A 222 3.29 -11.97 19.11
CA GLY A 222 3.56 -11.79 20.53
C GLY A 222 2.96 -12.90 21.41
N ILE A 223 1.76 -13.39 21.13
CA ILE A 223 1.11 -14.51 21.83
C ILE A 223 1.92 -15.81 21.66
N PHE A 224 2.52 -16.03 20.48
CA PHE A 224 3.39 -17.17 20.21
C PHE A 224 4.80 -17.03 20.82
N GLY A 225 5.04 -15.97 21.60
CA GLY A 225 6.30 -15.76 22.32
C GLY A 225 7.42 -15.16 21.48
N VAL A 226 7.10 -14.57 20.32
CA VAL A 226 8.04 -13.79 19.52
C VAL A 226 8.35 -12.48 20.26
N LYS A 227 9.61 -12.07 20.31
CA LYS A 227 9.99 -10.79 20.92
C LYS A 227 9.33 -9.62 20.24
N ALA A 228 8.91 -8.62 21.03
CA ALA A 228 8.15 -7.47 20.55
C ALA A 228 8.84 -6.72 19.39
N GLU A 229 10.17 -6.63 19.40
CA GLU A 229 10.94 -5.98 18.35
C GLU A 229 10.85 -6.73 17.01
N PHE A 230 10.92 -8.06 17.05
CA PHE A 230 10.81 -8.90 15.86
C PHE A 230 9.34 -9.06 15.43
N ALA A 231 8.40 -9.11 16.37
CA ALA A 231 6.96 -9.17 16.11
C ALA A 231 6.45 -8.00 15.25
N GLN A 232 7.05 -6.80 15.36
CA GLN A 232 6.69 -5.64 14.54
C GLN A 232 6.91 -5.86 13.03
N PHE A 233 7.80 -6.79 12.65
CA PHE A 233 8.02 -7.13 11.23
C PHE A 233 6.98 -8.11 10.68
N PHE A 234 6.19 -8.77 11.53
CA PHE A 234 5.09 -9.63 11.09
C PHE A 234 3.86 -8.87 10.63
N GLY A 235 3.82 -7.54 10.75
CA GLY A 235 2.66 -6.78 10.32
C GLY A 235 2.73 -5.31 10.73
N GLY A 236 1.54 -4.72 10.84
CA GLY A 236 1.38 -3.32 11.21
C GLY A 236 1.88 -2.35 10.12
N THR A 237 2.21 -1.14 10.56
CA THR A 237 2.68 -0.07 9.65
C THR A 237 4.03 -0.37 9.03
N SER A 238 4.95 -0.99 9.80
CA SER A 238 6.32 -1.23 9.34
C SER A 238 6.37 -2.12 8.10
N LEU A 239 5.67 -3.26 8.14
CA LEU A 239 5.63 -4.20 7.03
C LEU A 239 4.94 -3.60 5.80
N LEU A 240 3.82 -2.91 6.00
CA LEU A 240 3.07 -2.32 4.88
C LEU A 240 3.83 -1.16 4.23
N ILE A 241 4.51 -0.32 5.02
CA ILE A 241 5.38 0.74 4.47
C ILE A 241 6.53 0.11 3.69
N LEU A 242 7.19 -0.91 4.25
CA LEU A 242 8.30 -1.58 3.58
C LEU A 242 7.85 -2.18 2.24
N VAL A 243 6.78 -2.96 2.22
CA VAL A 243 6.25 -3.57 0.99
C VAL A 243 5.78 -2.52 0.00
N GLY A 244 5.04 -1.50 0.45
CA GLY A 244 4.52 -0.44 -0.41
C GLY A 244 5.64 0.35 -1.08
N VAL A 245 6.63 0.79 -0.33
CA VAL A 245 7.75 1.57 -0.84
C VAL A 245 8.64 0.75 -1.78
N VAL A 246 8.91 -0.52 -1.45
CA VAL A 246 9.69 -1.41 -2.33
C VAL A 246 8.98 -1.61 -3.67
N LEU A 247 7.67 -1.86 -3.66
CA LEU A 247 6.90 -2.04 -4.89
C LEU A 247 6.83 -0.75 -5.72
N ASP A 248 6.60 0.39 -5.09
CA ASP A 248 6.56 1.68 -5.80
C ASP A 248 7.93 2.03 -6.42
N THR A 249 9.02 1.78 -5.68
CA THR A 249 10.39 2.02 -6.21
C THR A 249 10.73 1.06 -7.35
N LEU A 250 10.35 -0.22 -7.26
CA LEU A 250 10.52 -1.19 -8.32
C LEU A 250 9.81 -0.75 -9.61
N GLN A 251 8.54 -0.35 -9.51
CA GLN A 251 7.77 0.15 -10.67
C GLN A 251 8.42 1.37 -11.32
N GLN A 252 8.98 2.28 -10.52
CA GLN A 252 9.65 3.46 -11.03
C GLN A 252 10.99 3.11 -11.70
N VAL A 253 11.75 2.19 -11.10
CA VAL A 253 13.00 1.68 -11.72
C VAL A 253 12.70 0.99 -13.05
N GLU A 254 11.68 0.14 -13.11
CA GLU A 254 11.25 -0.52 -14.34
C GLU A 254 10.86 0.49 -15.43
N SER A 255 10.06 1.50 -15.08
CA SER A 255 9.65 2.54 -16.03
C SER A 255 10.84 3.37 -16.54
N HIS A 256 11.79 3.68 -15.66
CA HIS A 256 13.01 4.41 -16.03
C HIS A 256 13.93 3.59 -16.92
N LEU A 257 14.09 2.30 -16.66
CA LEU A 257 14.85 1.38 -17.48
C LEU A 257 14.22 1.21 -18.89
N LEU A 258 12.90 1.10 -18.94
CA LEU A 258 12.17 1.04 -20.22
C LEU A 258 12.40 2.29 -21.06
N MET A 259 12.29 3.48 -20.46
CA MET A 259 12.56 4.74 -21.16
C MET A 259 14.01 4.79 -21.70
N ARG A 260 15.00 4.42 -20.91
CA ARG A 260 16.40 4.35 -21.36
C ARG A 260 16.62 3.35 -22.48
N HIS A 261 15.92 2.21 -22.43
CA HIS A 261 16.01 1.20 -23.49
C HIS A 261 15.47 1.74 -24.81
N TYR A 262 14.34 2.46 -24.78
CA TYR A 262 13.77 3.10 -25.97
C TYR A 262 14.68 4.20 -26.53
N ASP A 263 15.27 5.04 -25.70
CA ASP A 263 16.24 6.05 -26.11
C ASP A 263 17.49 5.43 -26.77
N GLY A 264 17.95 4.30 -26.24
CA GLY A 264 19.05 3.53 -26.82
C GLY A 264 18.72 2.97 -28.20
N LEU A 265 17.51 2.48 -28.40
CA LEU A 265 17.03 1.97 -29.70
C LEU A 265 16.86 3.09 -30.73
N LEU A 266 16.40 4.28 -30.31
CA LEU A 266 16.30 5.46 -31.19
C LEU A 266 17.68 5.96 -31.62
N LYS A 267 18.65 6.03 -30.69
CA LYS A 267 20.03 6.45 -30.99
C LYS A 267 20.77 5.45 -31.84
N SER A 268 20.50 4.16 -31.71
CA SER A 268 21.11 3.09 -32.53
C SER A 268 20.49 2.92 -33.94
N GLY A 269 19.49 3.71 -34.31
CA GLY A 269 18.85 3.68 -35.63
C GLY A 269 18.06 2.42 -35.92
N ARG A 270 17.86 1.51 -34.96
CA ARG A 270 17.13 0.25 -35.14
C ARG A 270 15.61 0.44 -35.29
N ILE A 271 15.07 1.56 -34.84
CA ILE A 271 13.69 1.95 -35.14
C ILE A 271 13.75 3.12 -36.11
N LYS A 272 13.74 2.85 -37.41
CA LYS A 272 13.48 3.85 -38.43
C LYS A 272 12.01 4.22 -38.34
N GLY A 273 11.71 5.39 -37.74
CA GLY A 273 10.41 6.02 -37.90
C GLY A 273 10.14 6.12 -39.40
N ARG A 274 8.95 5.74 -39.84
CA ARG A 274 8.50 5.89 -41.22
C ARG A 274 8.43 7.38 -41.55
N SER A 275 9.58 7.99 -41.88
CA SER A 275 9.64 9.26 -42.55
C SER A 275 8.97 9.07 -43.89
N GLY A 276 7.67 9.39 -43.94
CA GLY A 276 7.00 9.52 -45.22
C GLY A 276 7.76 10.55 -46.01
N ASN A 277 8.25 10.17 -47.19
CA ASN A 277 8.65 11.09 -48.24
C ASN A 277 7.51 12.12 -48.41
N VAL A 278 7.69 13.30 -47.88
CA VAL A 278 6.96 14.46 -48.36
C VAL A 278 7.72 14.88 -49.59
N ALA A 279 7.44 14.20 -50.69
CA ALA A 279 7.80 14.70 -52.02
C ALA A 279 6.99 15.99 -52.22
N ALA A 280 7.72 17.05 -52.42
CA ALA A 280 7.23 18.34 -52.86
C ALA A 280 6.35 18.17 -54.13
N TYR A 281 5.17 18.73 -54.10
CA TYR A 281 4.50 19.41 -55.19
C TYR A 281 3.65 20.53 -54.57
#